data_c3558bbab3022a6f25db94fd088f6fc6
#
_entry.id   c3558bbab3022a6f25db94fd088f6fc6
#
_cell.length_a   1.000
_cell.length_b   1.000
_cell.length_c   1.000
_cell.angle_alpha   90.00
_cell.angle_beta   90.00
_cell.angle_gamma   90.00
#
_symmetry.space_group_name_H-M   'P 1'
#
loop_
_entity.id
_entity.type
_entity.pdbx_description
1 polymer ?
#
loop_
_entity_poly.entity_id
_entity_poly.type
_entity_poly.pdbx_seq_one_letter_code
_entity_poly.pdbx_strand_id
1 'polypeptide(L)'
;MPIYPAGSLNTAALQAPDLYIQIVPPKTRYINGVATDILGIVGVADWGPVGAATLIGSPGDASQKFGTQVVRKYDLCTAIAVSIQGGASNIRAVRVTDGTDTAATATLKDTAVAVGATLTAFYTGALGNSLSATLATGSAASSWKLTISLPGVAPEVFDNITGAGLALWTNIVSAVNNGQSGVRGPSQLVIATVGISVLAPTALTQTVTFATGTSGNTTITDAVLVGVDGVIGSARKGMYALRGTGAQVANLVDVTDSTQWPTMLTYGLSEGCYMVTQGVAGASYTTVATALTTAGCDSYALKVMSGDWVYWQDQVNGQQRMIAPATFSAAKIASLSPNQNALNKPITNAVSTQRNLAQQPYSIAEIGAINTARLDVITNPCPGGSYFGHRSGLNCSSNSSVNGDNYTRMTNFIALTIAASFGSTIGRLQTPDVRRETKSTMESFLQTLVQQGMIGDVNGGPAFSVQIDAANNPDARVALGYMQADVQVKYLSVIRYFLVNLEAGQSVSIVASATPRS
;
A
#
# COMPACT_ATOMS: atom_id res chain seq x y z
N MET A 1 18.37 31.74 39.82
CA MET A 1 18.98 31.11 38.63
C MET A 1 18.15 31.54 37.41
N PRO A 2 18.62 32.46 36.60
CA PRO A 2 17.89 32.95 35.45
C PRO A 2 18.03 31.99 34.27
N ILE A 3 16.90 31.72 33.57
CA ILE A 3 16.82 30.88 32.34
C ILE A 3 16.56 31.81 31.15
N TYR A 4 17.39 31.73 30.14
CA TYR A 4 17.34 32.56 28.94
C TYR A 4 16.93 31.76 27.70
N PRO A 5 16.07 32.30 26.83
CA PRO A 5 15.86 31.72 25.49
C PRO A 5 17.13 31.79 24.64
N ALA A 6 17.20 30.96 23.60
CA ALA A 6 18.35 30.93 22.69
C ALA A 6 18.67 32.34 22.13
N GLY A 7 19.91 32.75 22.22
CA GLY A 7 20.39 34.05 21.71
C GLY A 7 20.03 35.27 22.57
N SER A 8 19.32 35.10 23.69
CA SER A 8 18.96 36.23 24.59
C SER A 8 19.97 36.48 25.70
N LEU A 9 20.92 35.55 25.96
CA LEU A 9 21.98 35.74 26.97
C LEU A 9 23.11 36.60 26.43
N ASN A 10 23.23 37.82 26.94
CA ASN A 10 24.38 38.68 26.66
C ASN A 10 25.52 38.39 27.62
N THR A 11 26.50 37.61 27.20
CA THR A 11 27.62 37.20 28.01
C THR A 11 28.57 38.37 28.39
N ALA A 12 28.54 39.47 27.61
CA ALA A 12 29.34 40.67 27.90
C ALA A 12 28.73 41.55 29.00
N ALA A 13 27.47 41.35 29.34
CA ALA A 13 26.75 42.11 30.37
C ALA A 13 26.62 41.37 31.70
N LEU A 14 27.27 40.21 31.88
CA LEU A 14 27.23 39.43 33.11
C LEU A 14 28.12 40.09 34.17
N GLN A 15 27.55 40.54 35.28
CA GLN A 15 28.25 41.20 36.37
C GLN A 15 28.24 40.39 37.68
N ALA A 16 27.28 39.50 37.86
CA ALA A 16 27.16 38.68 39.06
C ALA A 16 27.70 37.27 38.83
N PRO A 17 28.54 36.73 39.74
CA PRO A 17 28.91 35.32 39.71
C PRO A 17 27.68 34.46 40.05
N ASP A 18 27.06 33.82 39.04
CA ASP A 18 25.87 32.96 39.19
C ASP A 18 25.81 31.91 38.05
N LEU A 19 24.97 30.91 38.19
CA LEU A 19 24.71 29.93 37.15
C LEU A 19 23.68 30.50 36.14
N TYR A 20 24.12 30.67 34.91
CA TYR A 20 23.28 31.14 33.81
C TYR A 20 22.95 29.99 32.88
N ILE A 21 21.64 29.69 32.69
CA ILE A 21 21.17 28.63 31.80
C ILE A 21 20.58 29.25 30.56
N GLN A 22 21.10 28.91 29.40
CA GLN A 22 20.53 29.25 28.11
C GLN A 22 19.94 28.00 27.48
N ILE A 23 18.66 28.06 27.14
CA ILE A 23 17.98 27.00 26.38
C ILE A 23 18.38 27.16 24.91
N VAL A 24 19.22 26.24 24.41
CA VAL A 24 19.62 26.22 23.03
C VAL A 24 18.79 25.12 22.33
N PRO A 25 18.05 25.42 21.24
CA PRO A 25 17.35 24.37 20.51
C PRO A 25 18.36 23.34 19.99
N PRO A 26 18.04 22.05 20.05
CA PRO A 26 18.93 21.00 19.58
C PRO A 26 19.23 21.18 18.08
N LYS A 27 20.53 21.18 17.74
CA LYS A 27 21.01 21.24 16.34
C LYS A 27 20.91 19.88 15.63
N THR A 28 20.69 18.80 16.38
CA THR A 28 20.60 17.44 15.85
C THR A 28 19.27 17.23 15.15
N ARG A 29 19.33 16.88 13.86
CA ARG A 29 18.17 16.37 13.11
C ARG A 29 17.98 14.91 13.49
N TYR A 30 16.82 14.56 14.01
CA TYR A 30 16.44 13.17 14.18
C TYR A 30 15.84 12.66 12.86
N ILE A 31 16.29 11.49 12.42
CA ILE A 31 15.69 10.77 11.31
C ILE A 31 14.59 9.90 11.89
N ASN A 32 13.35 10.18 11.49
CA ASN A 32 12.23 9.25 11.67
C ASN A 32 12.22 8.32 10.46
N GLY A 33 12.14 7.00 10.68
CA GLY A 33 12.00 6.03 9.63
C GLY A 33 10.74 6.29 8.78
N VAL A 34 10.80 5.95 7.48
CA VAL A 34 9.60 5.97 6.63
C VAL A 34 8.60 4.92 7.12
N ALA A 35 7.30 5.12 6.81
CA ALA A 35 6.28 4.12 7.13
C ALA A 35 6.58 2.80 6.39
N THR A 36 6.45 1.68 7.11
CA THR A 36 6.81 0.35 6.59
C THR A 36 5.60 -0.55 6.31
N ASP A 37 4.41 -0.12 6.71
CA ASP A 37 3.15 -0.85 6.66
C ASP A 37 2.30 -0.55 5.42
N ILE A 38 2.80 0.29 4.49
CA ILE A 38 2.03 0.72 3.33
C ILE A 38 1.99 -0.39 2.27
N LEU A 39 0.78 -0.91 2.03
CA LEU A 39 0.49 -1.92 1.01
C LEU A 39 -0.15 -1.28 -0.22
N GLY A 40 0.50 -1.39 -1.38
CA GLY A 40 -0.06 -1.03 -2.68
C GLY A 40 -0.90 -2.18 -3.26
N ILE A 41 -2.12 -1.90 -3.69
CA ILE A 41 -2.98 -2.88 -4.37
C ILE A 41 -3.50 -2.26 -5.67
N VAL A 42 -3.35 -2.99 -6.78
CA VAL A 42 -3.85 -2.56 -8.09
C VAL A 42 -4.88 -3.57 -8.59
N GLY A 43 -6.05 -3.10 -8.98
CA GLY A 43 -7.13 -3.97 -9.46
C GLY A 43 -8.30 -3.20 -10.06
N VAL A 44 -9.38 -3.91 -10.35
CA VAL A 44 -10.60 -3.38 -10.96
C VAL A 44 -11.66 -3.12 -9.89
N ALA A 45 -12.38 -2.01 -10.02
CA ALA A 45 -13.52 -1.67 -9.17
C ALA A 45 -14.65 -1.05 -9.98
N ASP A 46 -15.88 -1.03 -9.42
CA ASP A 46 -17.07 -0.50 -10.11
C ASP A 46 -17.34 0.98 -9.80
N TRP A 47 -16.45 1.61 -9.03
CA TRP A 47 -16.54 3.00 -8.62
C TRP A 47 -15.15 3.55 -8.27
N GLY A 48 -15.05 4.86 -8.10
CA GLY A 48 -13.85 5.53 -7.58
C GLY A 48 -12.87 6.01 -8.64
N PRO A 49 -11.82 6.73 -8.22
CA PRO A 49 -10.88 7.36 -9.13
C PRO A 49 -10.07 6.31 -9.91
N VAL A 50 -9.92 6.52 -11.21
CA VAL A 50 -9.13 5.66 -12.10
C VAL A 50 -7.69 6.14 -12.15
N GLY A 51 -6.72 5.22 -12.03
CA GLY A 51 -5.29 5.50 -12.14
C GLY A 51 -4.72 6.42 -11.04
N ALA A 52 -5.44 6.59 -9.93
CA ALA A 52 -5.00 7.38 -8.80
C ALA A 52 -4.94 6.53 -7.53
N ALA A 53 -3.80 6.59 -6.83
CA ALA A 53 -3.65 5.87 -5.58
C ALA A 53 -4.50 6.50 -4.47
N THR A 54 -5.41 5.74 -3.91
CA THR A 54 -6.35 6.16 -2.89
C THR A 54 -6.04 5.48 -1.56
N LEU A 55 -5.98 6.25 -0.49
CA LEU A 55 -5.79 5.71 0.86
C LEU A 55 -7.05 4.97 1.33
N ILE A 56 -6.85 3.76 1.83
CA ILE A 56 -7.89 2.92 2.43
C ILE A 56 -7.43 2.49 3.83
N GLY A 57 -8.20 2.86 4.84
CA GLY A 57 -7.91 2.53 6.23
C GLY A 57 -8.87 1.49 6.84
N SER A 58 -10.03 1.25 6.20
CA SER A 58 -11.04 0.33 6.72
C SER A 58 -11.89 -0.29 5.61
N PRO A 59 -12.63 -1.40 5.88
CA PRO A 59 -13.57 -1.97 4.92
C PRO A 59 -14.69 -1.00 4.52
N GLY A 60 -15.18 -0.19 5.46
CA GLY A 60 -16.20 0.85 5.19
C GLY A 60 -15.68 1.94 4.26
N ASP A 61 -14.43 2.37 4.45
CA ASP A 61 -13.77 3.33 3.57
C ASP A 61 -13.58 2.76 2.15
N ALA A 62 -13.22 1.48 2.03
CA ALA A 62 -13.13 0.79 0.74
C ALA A 62 -14.48 0.76 0.01
N SER A 63 -15.57 0.43 0.73
CA SER A 63 -16.91 0.38 0.16
C SER A 63 -17.39 1.75 -0.33
N GLN A 64 -17.08 2.81 0.38
CA GLN A 64 -17.44 4.18 -0.02
C GLN A 64 -16.66 4.63 -1.26
N LYS A 65 -15.37 4.27 -1.35
CA LYS A 65 -14.46 4.77 -2.40
C LYS A 65 -14.45 3.91 -3.65
N PHE A 66 -14.70 2.61 -3.55
CA PHE A 66 -14.57 1.67 -4.67
C PHE A 66 -15.77 0.75 -4.88
N GLY A 67 -16.70 0.74 -3.94
CA GLY A 67 -17.84 -0.18 -3.92
C GLY A 67 -17.54 -1.46 -3.13
N THR A 68 -18.43 -2.44 -3.25
CA THR A 68 -18.34 -3.72 -2.54
C THR A 68 -17.56 -4.78 -3.35
N GLN A 69 -17.23 -5.91 -2.70
CA GLN A 69 -16.61 -7.05 -3.36
C GLN A 69 -17.51 -7.62 -4.47
N VAL A 70 -16.92 -7.87 -5.62
CA VAL A 70 -17.58 -8.51 -6.76
C VAL A 70 -16.87 -9.81 -7.11
N VAL A 71 -17.67 -10.83 -7.50
CA VAL A 71 -17.11 -12.13 -7.91
C VAL A 71 -16.58 -12.03 -9.34
N ARG A 72 -15.33 -11.63 -9.47
CA ARG A 72 -14.62 -11.49 -10.76
C ARG A 72 -13.11 -11.61 -10.56
N LYS A 73 -12.38 -11.83 -11.66
CA LYS A 73 -10.92 -11.72 -11.68
C LYS A 73 -10.49 -10.25 -11.49
N TYR A 74 -9.34 -10.03 -10.88
CA TYR A 74 -8.75 -8.70 -10.62
C TYR A 74 -9.56 -7.79 -9.67
N ASP A 75 -10.48 -8.34 -8.87
CA ASP A 75 -11.35 -7.51 -8.04
C ASP A 75 -10.59 -6.81 -6.90
N LEU A 76 -10.48 -5.49 -7.02
CA LEU A 76 -9.78 -4.63 -6.06
C LEU A 76 -10.40 -4.72 -4.66
N CYS A 77 -11.72 -4.67 -4.58
CA CYS A 77 -12.44 -4.65 -3.29
C CYS A 77 -12.28 -5.97 -2.54
N THR A 78 -12.26 -7.11 -3.24
CA THR A 78 -11.93 -8.42 -2.66
C THR A 78 -10.51 -8.45 -2.12
N ALA A 79 -9.52 -7.99 -2.90
CA ALA A 79 -8.13 -7.97 -2.48
C ALA A 79 -7.92 -7.05 -1.26
N ILE A 80 -8.60 -5.90 -1.19
CA ILE A 80 -8.59 -5.02 -0.02
C ILE A 80 -9.19 -5.73 1.20
N ALA A 81 -10.34 -6.39 1.07
CA ALA A 81 -11.00 -7.09 2.16
C ALA A 81 -10.11 -8.21 2.74
N VAL A 82 -9.53 -9.05 1.87
CA VAL A 82 -8.58 -10.09 2.26
C VAL A 82 -7.37 -9.49 2.95
N SER A 83 -6.85 -8.38 2.44
CA SER A 83 -5.66 -7.72 3.00
C SER A 83 -5.91 -7.13 4.39
N ILE A 84 -7.05 -6.47 4.60
CA ILE A 84 -7.43 -5.93 5.92
C ILE A 84 -7.61 -7.07 6.93
N GLN A 85 -8.29 -8.16 6.55
CA GLN A 85 -8.43 -9.34 7.40
C GLN A 85 -7.08 -10.01 7.70
N GLY A 86 -6.12 -9.92 6.77
CA GLY A 86 -4.74 -10.38 6.92
C GLY A 86 -3.86 -9.49 7.81
N GLY A 87 -4.39 -8.34 8.27
CA GLY A 87 -3.72 -7.41 9.18
C GLY A 87 -3.11 -6.17 8.52
N ALA A 88 -3.32 -5.93 7.22
CA ALA A 88 -2.89 -4.70 6.58
C ALA A 88 -3.80 -3.53 7.00
N SER A 89 -3.23 -2.41 7.43
CA SER A 89 -3.95 -1.25 7.96
C SER A 89 -3.80 0.02 7.12
N ASN A 90 -2.79 0.08 6.25
CA ASN A 90 -2.45 1.26 5.46
C ASN A 90 -2.32 0.89 3.98
N ILE A 91 -3.45 0.97 3.26
CA ILE A 91 -3.53 0.51 1.88
C ILE A 91 -3.55 1.69 0.92
N ARG A 92 -2.78 1.59 -0.17
CA ARG A 92 -2.84 2.46 -1.34
C ARG A 92 -3.47 1.67 -2.48
N ALA A 93 -4.76 1.90 -2.72
CA ALA A 93 -5.53 1.19 -3.73
C ALA A 93 -5.57 1.98 -5.05
N VAL A 94 -5.32 1.31 -6.16
CA VAL A 94 -5.36 1.88 -7.51
C VAL A 94 -6.38 1.10 -8.33
N ARG A 95 -7.41 1.80 -8.80
CA ARG A 95 -8.36 1.26 -9.77
C ARG A 95 -7.80 1.40 -11.18
N VAL A 96 -7.90 0.33 -11.96
CA VAL A 96 -7.58 0.32 -13.40
C VAL A 96 -8.82 0.01 -14.22
N THR A 97 -8.84 0.48 -15.47
CA THR A 97 -9.87 0.23 -16.46
C THR A 97 -9.24 -0.08 -17.82
N ASP A 98 -10.02 -0.63 -18.74
CA ASP A 98 -9.60 -0.85 -20.12
C ASP A 98 -9.79 0.38 -21.04
N GLY A 99 -10.22 1.51 -20.45
CA GLY A 99 -10.49 2.77 -21.16
C GLY A 99 -11.90 2.88 -21.75
N THR A 100 -12.78 1.89 -21.52
CA THR A 100 -14.18 1.93 -21.96
C THR A 100 -15.14 2.32 -20.83
N ASP A 101 -14.62 2.75 -19.71
CA ASP A 101 -15.39 3.18 -18.56
C ASP A 101 -16.12 4.49 -18.82
N THR A 102 -17.38 4.55 -18.40
CA THR A 102 -18.26 5.73 -18.54
C THR A 102 -18.90 6.09 -17.21
N ALA A 103 -19.19 7.37 -17.03
CA ALA A 103 -19.96 7.85 -15.88
C ALA A 103 -21.47 7.68 -16.14
N ALA A 104 -22.20 7.26 -15.13
CA ALA A 104 -23.64 7.20 -15.19
C ALA A 104 -24.24 8.61 -15.21
N THR A 105 -25.35 8.80 -15.90
CA THR A 105 -26.04 10.08 -16.04
C THR A 105 -27.52 9.99 -15.71
N ALA A 106 -28.10 11.10 -15.23
CA ALA A 106 -29.53 11.27 -15.05
C ALA A 106 -29.94 12.70 -15.37
N THR A 107 -31.18 12.93 -15.78
CA THR A 107 -31.68 14.26 -16.12
C THR A 107 -32.88 14.63 -15.28
N LEU A 108 -32.85 15.80 -14.67
CA LEU A 108 -34.00 16.46 -14.06
C LEU A 108 -34.74 17.24 -15.16
N LYS A 109 -36.06 17.09 -15.23
CA LYS A 109 -36.88 17.63 -16.30
C LYS A 109 -37.89 18.65 -15.78
N ASP A 110 -38.32 19.54 -16.66
CA ASP A 110 -39.39 20.52 -16.42
C ASP A 110 -40.76 19.98 -16.81
N THR A 111 -41.79 20.82 -16.66
CA THR A 111 -43.18 20.50 -17.00
C THR A 111 -43.42 20.26 -18.48
N ALA A 112 -42.53 20.70 -19.37
CA ALA A 112 -42.55 20.42 -20.80
C ALA A 112 -41.62 19.25 -21.20
N VAL A 113 -41.08 18.51 -20.21
CA VAL A 113 -40.16 17.37 -20.39
C VAL A 113 -38.77 17.81 -20.95
N ALA A 114 -38.52 19.11 -21.03
CA ALA A 114 -37.19 19.61 -21.39
C ALA A 114 -36.19 19.44 -20.21
N VAL A 115 -34.91 19.27 -20.54
CA VAL A 115 -33.86 19.05 -19.54
C VAL A 115 -33.58 20.36 -18.79
N GLY A 116 -33.83 20.35 -17.47
CA GLY A 116 -33.49 21.44 -16.56
C GLY A 116 -32.06 21.34 -16.02
N ALA A 117 -31.65 20.14 -15.60
CA ALA A 117 -30.27 19.86 -15.21
C ALA A 117 -29.90 18.42 -15.56
N THR A 118 -28.65 18.21 -15.98
CA THR A 118 -28.05 16.87 -16.15
C THR A 118 -27.10 16.63 -14.97
N LEU A 119 -27.31 15.49 -14.32
CA LEU A 119 -26.44 15.01 -13.24
C LEU A 119 -25.57 13.89 -13.80
N THR A 120 -24.27 13.99 -13.66
CA THR A 120 -23.29 12.99 -14.09
C THR A 120 -22.59 12.45 -12.84
N ALA A 121 -22.50 11.14 -12.73
CA ALA A 121 -21.76 10.49 -11.63
C ALA A 121 -20.33 11.03 -11.53
N PHE A 122 -19.84 11.27 -10.32
CA PHE A 122 -18.51 11.85 -10.10
C PHE A 122 -17.39 10.94 -10.60
N TYR A 123 -17.58 9.62 -10.48
CA TYR A 123 -16.67 8.62 -11.02
C TYR A 123 -17.36 7.78 -12.09
N THR A 124 -16.57 7.26 -13.02
CA THR A 124 -17.00 6.22 -13.94
C THR A 124 -17.26 4.91 -13.20
N GLY A 125 -18.13 4.05 -13.73
CA GLY A 125 -18.34 2.72 -13.17
C GLY A 125 -19.81 2.32 -13.09
N ALA A 126 -20.04 1.00 -13.08
CA ALA A 126 -21.36 0.42 -13.04
C ALA A 126 -22.11 0.74 -11.73
N LEU A 127 -21.41 0.98 -10.61
CA LEU A 127 -22.04 1.37 -9.35
C LEU A 127 -22.75 2.72 -9.48
N GLY A 128 -22.29 3.60 -10.37
CA GLY A 128 -22.96 4.86 -10.67
C GLY A 128 -24.42 4.70 -11.12
N ASN A 129 -24.78 3.55 -11.72
CA ASN A 129 -26.17 3.25 -12.11
C ASN A 129 -27.10 3.04 -10.90
N SER A 130 -26.54 2.82 -9.71
CA SER A 130 -27.30 2.71 -8.46
C SER A 130 -27.54 4.07 -7.79
N LEU A 131 -27.00 5.16 -8.34
CA LEU A 131 -27.31 6.51 -7.88
C LEU A 131 -28.78 6.84 -8.17
N SER A 132 -29.38 7.59 -7.27
CA SER A 132 -30.68 8.20 -7.45
C SER A 132 -30.64 9.66 -7.00
N ALA A 133 -31.38 10.51 -7.69
CA ALA A 133 -31.57 11.91 -7.29
C ALA A 133 -33.05 12.24 -7.18
N THR A 134 -33.45 12.82 -6.05
CA THR A 134 -34.82 13.26 -5.79
C THR A 134 -34.84 14.77 -5.60
N LEU A 135 -35.50 15.46 -6.51
CA LEU A 135 -35.82 16.88 -6.38
C LEU A 135 -37.23 17.01 -5.79
N ALA A 136 -37.36 17.66 -4.66
CA ALA A 136 -38.61 17.86 -3.92
C ALA A 136 -38.73 19.30 -3.38
N THR A 137 -39.88 19.63 -2.79
CA THR A 137 -40.05 20.91 -2.05
C THR A 137 -39.06 20.99 -0.91
N GLY A 138 -38.44 22.13 -0.73
CA GLY A 138 -37.49 22.43 0.34
C GLY A 138 -38.14 22.65 1.69
N SER A 139 -37.32 22.78 2.73
CA SER A 139 -37.78 23.04 4.10
C SER A 139 -38.33 24.47 4.27
N ALA A 140 -37.81 25.43 3.52
CA ALA A 140 -38.33 26.79 3.47
C ALA A 140 -39.42 26.95 2.41
N ALA A 141 -40.35 27.86 2.62
CA ALA A 141 -41.39 28.19 1.65
C ALA A 141 -40.78 28.61 0.30
N SER A 142 -41.39 28.18 -0.80
CA SER A 142 -40.95 28.50 -2.17
C SER A 142 -39.51 28.09 -2.50
N SER A 143 -39.00 27.04 -1.85
CA SER A 143 -37.68 26.48 -2.11
C SER A 143 -37.74 25.05 -2.57
N TRP A 144 -36.63 24.55 -3.09
CA TRP A 144 -36.43 23.17 -3.54
C TRP A 144 -35.33 22.50 -2.76
N LYS A 145 -35.41 21.15 -2.68
CA LYS A 145 -34.42 20.28 -2.05
C LYS A 145 -34.03 19.20 -3.03
N LEU A 146 -32.73 19.06 -3.28
CA LEU A 146 -32.17 17.95 -4.04
C LEU A 146 -31.48 16.98 -3.08
N THR A 147 -31.92 15.72 -3.11
CA THR A 147 -31.29 14.62 -2.36
C THR A 147 -30.66 13.65 -3.35
N ILE A 148 -29.37 13.38 -3.19
CA ILE A 148 -28.60 12.43 -4.00
C ILE A 148 -28.23 11.25 -3.12
N SER A 149 -28.55 10.04 -3.54
CA SER A 149 -28.34 8.83 -2.74
C SER A 149 -27.58 7.78 -3.54
N LEU A 150 -26.59 7.16 -2.88
CA LEU A 150 -25.89 5.96 -3.33
C LEU A 150 -26.06 4.89 -2.25
N PRO A 151 -26.43 3.66 -2.55
CA PRO A 151 -26.53 2.58 -1.55
C PRO A 151 -25.22 2.40 -0.78
N GLY A 152 -25.32 2.33 0.56
CA GLY A 152 -24.15 2.17 1.45
C GLY A 152 -23.42 3.47 1.78
N VAL A 153 -23.85 4.61 1.24
CA VAL A 153 -23.29 5.94 1.53
C VAL A 153 -24.38 6.85 2.08
N ALA A 154 -24.03 7.75 3.00
CA ALA A 154 -24.98 8.74 3.53
C ALA A 154 -25.49 9.64 2.40
N PRO A 155 -26.82 9.90 2.29
CA PRO A 155 -27.37 10.76 1.26
C PRO A 155 -26.82 12.17 1.33
N GLU A 156 -26.60 12.77 0.18
CA GLU A 156 -26.26 14.18 0.05
C GLU A 156 -27.53 15.00 -0.11
N VAL A 157 -27.72 16.02 0.74
CA VAL A 157 -28.92 16.87 0.73
C VAL A 157 -28.51 18.31 0.49
N PHE A 158 -29.06 18.92 -0.56
CA PHE A 158 -28.98 20.33 -0.90
C PHE A 158 -30.36 20.92 -0.73
N ASP A 159 -30.60 21.68 0.34
CA ASP A 159 -31.91 22.17 0.72
C ASP A 159 -32.02 23.69 0.52
N ASN A 160 -33.26 24.20 0.54
CA ASN A 160 -33.58 25.63 0.44
C ASN A 160 -33.02 26.32 -0.82
N ILE A 161 -33.01 25.61 -1.95
CA ILE A 161 -32.62 26.18 -3.24
C ILE A 161 -33.78 27.00 -3.77
N THR A 162 -33.57 28.31 -3.95
CA THR A 162 -34.58 29.26 -4.44
C THR A 162 -34.36 29.58 -5.92
N GLY A 163 -35.39 30.16 -6.55
CA GLY A 163 -35.35 30.61 -7.93
C GLY A 163 -36.55 30.10 -8.73
N ALA A 164 -36.70 30.61 -9.94
CA ALA A 164 -37.74 30.21 -10.89
C ALA A 164 -37.13 30.06 -12.29
N GLY A 165 -37.69 29.18 -13.11
CA GLY A 165 -37.24 28.94 -14.48
C GLY A 165 -35.76 28.60 -14.55
N LEU A 166 -35.02 29.18 -15.50
CA LEU A 166 -33.59 28.95 -15.68
C LEU A 166 -32.77 29.27 -14.43
N ALA A 167 -33.13 30.31 -13.65
CA ALA A 167 -32.43 30.67 -12.43
C ALA A 167 -32.49 29.55 -11.37
N LEU A 168 -33.62 28.84 -11.26
CA LEU A 168 -33.72 27.68 -10.38
C LEU A 168 -32.72 26.56 -10.79
N TRP A 169 -32.70 26.20 -12.07
CA TRP A 169 -31.80 25.16 -12.57
C TRP A 169 -30.34 25.54 -12.38
N THR A 170 -29.99 26.80 -12.62
CA THR A 170 -28.64 27.33 -12.35
C THR A 170 -28.28 27.24 -10.88
N ASN A 171 -29.21 27.57 -9.98
CA ASN A 171 -28.97 27.49 -8.54
C ASN A 171 -28.86 26.05 -8.04
N ILE A 172 -29.63 25.10 -8.59
CA ILE A 172 -29.47 23.66 -8.33
C ILE A 172 -28.07 23.19 -8.73
N VAL A 173 -27.63 23.51 -9.94
CA VAL A 173 -26.30 23.15 -10.45
C VAL A 173 -25.21 23.80 -9.60
N SER A 174 -25.35 25.08 -9.21
CA SER A 174 -24.42 25.77 -8.33
C SER A 174 -24.34 25.11 -6.95
N ALA A 175 -25.47 24.73 -6.36
CA ALA A 175 -25.52 24.06 -5.07
C ALA A 175 -24.79 22.71 -5.11
N VAL A 176 -24.96 21.94 -6.17
CA VAL A 176 -24.29 20.64 -6.36
C VAL A 176 -22.77 20.82 -6.55
N ASN A 177 -22.35 21.73 -7.43
CA ASN A 177 -20.95 21.83 -7.84
C ASN A 177 -20.09 22.66 -6.89
N ASN A 178 -20.67 23.67 -6.22
CA ASN A 178 -19.95 24.59 -5.35
C ASN A 178 -20.31 24.41 -3.87
N GLY A 179 -21.37 23.65 -3.59
CA GLY A 179 -21.94 23.52 -2.26
C GLY A 179 -22.82 24.70 -1.87
N GLN A 180 -23.41 24.57 -0.69
CA GLN A 180 -24.19 25.65 -0.04
C GLN A 180 -23.37 26.25 1.10
N SER A 181 -23.01 27.49 0.98
CA SER A 181 -22.12 28.22 1.89
C SER A 181 -22.40 27.93 3.38
N GLY A 182 -21.38 27.52 4.11
CA GLY A 182 -21.38 27.28 5.56
C GLY A 182 -22.13 26.04 6.05
N VAL A 183 -22.92 25.37 5.20
CA VAL A 183 -23.76 24.24 5.60
C VAL A 183 -23.32 22.95 4.91
N ARG A 184 -23.09 23.00 3.60
CA ARG A 184 -22.75 21.84 2.80
C ARG A 184 -21.72 22.18 1.72
N GLY A 185 -20.66 21.38 1.63
CA GLY A 185 -19.68 21.45 0.54
C GLY A 185 -20.24 20.90 -0.79
N PRO A 186 -19.42 20.91 -1.87
CA PRO A 186 -19.76 20.32 -3.15
C PRO A 186 -20.15 18.85 -3.04
N SER A 187 -20.95 18.36 -3.99
CA SER A 187 -21.26 16.94 -4.10
C SER A 187 -19.99 16.11 -4.33
N GLN A 188 -19.91 14.99 -3.65
CA GLN A 188 -18.86 13.97 -3.84
C GLN A 188 -19.35 12.80 -4.70
N LEU A 189 -20.66 12.78 -5.02
CA LEU A 189 -21.31 11.72 -5.77
C LEU A 189 -21.58 12.09 -7.22
N VAL A 190 -21.87 13.38 -7.51
CA VAL A 190 -22.23 13.82 -8.86
C VAL A 190 -21.67 15.21 -9.19
N ILE A 191 -21.56 15.48 -10.49
CA ILE A 191 -21.36 16.81 -11.08
C ILE A 191 -22.62 17.16 -11.84
N ALA A 192 -23.05 18.42 -11.80
CA ALA A 192 -24.25 18.90 -12.47
C ALA A 192 -23.93 19.88 -13.59
N THR A 193 -24.73 19.86 -14.66
CA THR A 193 -24.71 20.86 -15.73
C THR A 193 -26.12 21.40 -15.98
N VAL A 194 -26.23 22.70 -16.25
CA VAL A 194 -27.51 23.33 -16.56
C VAL A 194 -28.01 22.88 -17.94
N GLY A 195 -29.30 22.54 -18.02
CA GLY A 195 -29.99 22.24 -19.28
C GLY A 195 -30.56 23.51 -19.94
N ILE A 196 -31.48 23.29 -20.85
CA ILE A 196 -32.10 24.37 -21.66
C ILE A 196 -33.44 24.86 -21.12
N SER A 197 -33.96 24.26 -20.06
CA SER A 197 -35.28 24.55 -19.50
C SER A 197 -35.36 25.95 -18.88
N VAL A 198 -36.47 26.61 -19.14
CA VAL A 198 -36.88 27.88 -18.50
C VAL A 198 -38.16 27.73 -17.68
N LEU A 199 -38.67 26.51 -17.50
CA LEU A 199 -39.89 26.19 -16.78
C LEU A 199 -39.59 25.55 -15.42
N ALA A 200 -40.62 25.47 -14.59
CA ALA A 200 -40.56 24.79 -13.29
C ALA A 200 -40.37 23.28 -13.46
N PRO A 201 -39.86 22.58 -12.43
CA PRO A 201 -39.76 21.13 -12.42
C PRO A 201 -41.09 20.44 -12.71
N THR A 202 -41.05 19.23 -13.34
CA THR A 202 -42.23 18.46 -13.80
C THR A 202 -43.26 18.19 -12.70
N ALA A 203 -42.81 17.98 -11.46
CA ALA A 203 -43.64 17.67 -10.31
C ALA A 203 -43.04 18.24 -9.02
N LEU A 204 -43.83 18.32 -7.96
CA LEU A 204 -43.38 18.70 -6.62
C LEU A 204 -42.36 17.73 -6.02
N THR A 205 -42.34 16.49 -6.53
CA THR A 205 -41.31 15.48 -6.26
C THR A 205 -40.96 14.75 -7.55
N GLN A 206 -39.70 14.82 -7.95
CA GLN A 206 -39.16 14.12 -9.12
C GLN A 206 -37.99 13.25 -8.67
N THR A 207 -38.12 11.92 -8.83
CA THR A 207 -37.01 10.98 -8.59
C THR A 207 -36.50 10.46 -9.92
N VAL A 208 -35.18 10.51 -10.10
CA VAL A 208 -34.49 9.98 -11.29
C VAL A 208 -33.43 8.99 -10.86
N THR A 209 -33.26 7.94 -11.63
CA THR A 209 -32.19 6.95 -11.48
C THR A 209 -31.14 7.16 -12.57
N PHE A 210 -29.90 6.93 -12.21
CA PHE A 210 -28.77 7.06 -13.14
C PHE A 210 -28.65 5.81 -14.01
N ALA A 211 -28.10 5.95 -15.21
CA ALA A 211 -27.88 4.87 -16.16
C ALA A 211 -26.64 5.13 -17.01
N THR A 212 -26.25 4.15 -17.82
CA THR A 212 -25.14 4.20 -18.80
C THR A 212 -23.74 4.20 -18.22
N GLY A 213 -23.58 4.03 -16.90
CA GLY A 213 -22.28 3.84 -16.28
C GLY A 213 -21.70 2.46 -16.60
N THR A 214 -20.43 2.41 -17.00
CA THR A 214 -19.68 1.18 -17.27
C THR A 214 -18.37 1.19 -16.51
N SER A 215 -17.94 0.03 -16.04
CA SER A 215 -16.71 -0.09 -15.21
C SER A 215 -15.42 -0.18 -16.02
N GLY A 216 -15.50 -0.37 -17.36
CA GLY A 216 -14.33 -0.57 -18.20
C GLY A 216 -13.50 -1.79 -17.79
N ASN A 217 -14.15 -2.94 -17.63
CA ASN A 217 -13.53 -4.15 -17.08
C ASN A 217 -13.70 -5.40 -17.96
N THR A 218 -14.16 -5.24 -19.20
CA THR A 218 -14.42 -6.35 -20.12
C THR A 218 -13.16 -6.93 -20.76
N THR A 219 -12.13 -6.12 -20.98
CA THR A 219 -10.89 -6.50 -21.66
C THR A 219 -9.64 -6.31 -20.82
N ILE A 220 -9.79 -6.37 -19.48
CA ILE A 220 -8.65 -6.25 -18.55
C ILE A 220 -7.73 -7.47 -18.68
N THR A 221 -6.43 -7.21 -18.82
CA THR A 221 -5.36 -8.20 -18.85
C THR A 221 -4.35 -7.91 -17.74
N ASP A 222 -3.48 -8.87 -17.46
CA ASP A 222 -2.37 -8.71 -16.50
C ASP A 222 -1.50 -7.48 -16.83
N ALA A 223 -1.28 -7.20 -18.12
CA ALA A 223 -0.53 -6.04 -18.59
C ALA A 223 -1.20 -4.69 -18.25
N VAL A 224 -2.53 -4.64 -18.15
CA VAL A 224 -3.26 -3.41 -17.75
C VAL A 224 -3.00 -3.10 -16.27
N LEU A 225 -2.89 -4.11 -15.41
CA LEU A 225 -2.55 -3.92 -14.00
C LEU A 225 -1.08 -3.48 -13.82
N VAL A 226 -0.17 -4.02 -14.61
CA VAL A 226 1.22 -3.55 -14.68
C VAL A 226 1.26 -2.11 -15.18
N GLY A 227 0.54 -1.82 -16.25
CA GLY A 227 0.38 -0.47 -16.79
C GLY A 227 1.64 0.10 -17.42
N VAL A 228 1.71 1.42 -17.46
CA VAL A 228 2.85 2.16 -18.06
C VAL A 228 3.25 3.34 -17.18
N ASP A 229 4.56 3.61 -17.12
CA ASP A 229 5.09 4.84 -16.53
C ASP A 229 4.79 5.99 -17.50
N GLY A 230 3.95 6.92 -17.08
CA GLY A 230 3.51 8.01 -17.95
C GLY A 230 4.69 8.81 -18.52
N VAL A 231 4.56 9.21 -19.77
CA VAL A 231 5.45 10.20 -20.40
C VAL A 231 4.87 11.61 -20.20
N ILE A 232 5.63 12.65 -20.55
CA ILE A 232 5.15 14.05 -20.46
C ILE A 232 3.79 14.17 -21.15
N GLY A 233 2.78 14.63 -20.40
CA GLY A 233 1.40 14.80 -20.87
C GLY A 233 0.50 13.57 -20.74
N SER A 234 1.00 12.42 -20.25
CA SER A 234 0.21 11.21 -20.00
C SER A 234 0.31 10.79 -18.53
N ALA A 235 -0.83 10.50 -17.91
CA ALA A 235 -0.86 10.01 -16.54
C ALA A 235 -0.27 8.59 -16.44
N ARG A 236 0.34 8.28 -15.30
CA ARG A 236 0.77 6.92 -14.95
C ARG A 236 -0.45 6.00 -14.84
N LYS A 237 -0.29 4.75 -15.28
CA LYS A 237 -1.34 3.73 -15.23
C LYS A 237 -0.85 2.48 -14.52
N GLY A 238 -1.78 1.67 -14.01
CA GLY A 238 -1.46 0.42 -13.34
C GLY A 238 -0.61 0.62 -12.08
N MET A 239 0.40 -0.24 -11.86
CA MET A 239 1.29 -0.16 -10.71
C MET A 239 2.08 1.16 -10.61
N TYR A 240 2.35 1.81 -11.75
CA TYR A 240 3.09 3.08 -11.76
C TYR A 240 2.33 4.23 -11.08
N ALA A 241 1.00 4.11 -10.93
CA ALA A 241 0.22 5.05 -10.12
C ALA A 241 0.54 4.98 -8.61
N LEU A 242 1.21 3.92 -8.15
CA LEU A 242 1.69 3.79 -6.76
C LEU A 242 2.99 4.58 -6.50
N ARG A 243 3.66 5.09 -7.54
CA ARG A 243 4.91 5.85 -7.40
C ARG A 243 4.72 7.09 -6.52
N GLY A 244 5.63 7.29 -5.57
CA GLY A 244 5.56 8.42 -4.64
C GLY A 244 4.54 8.28 -3.51
N THR A 245 3.82 7.16 -3.39
CA THR A 245 2.86 6.92 -2.30
C THR A 245 3.48 6.34 -1.03
N GLY A 246 4.74 5.93 -1.11
CA GLY A 246 5.45 5.25 -0.04
C GLY A 246 5.11 3.77 0.11
N ALA A 247 4.42 3.15 -0.86
CA ALA A 247 4.11 1.72 -0.84
C ALA A 247 5.39 0.88 -0.81
N GLN A 248 5.59 0.12 0.26
CA GLN A 248 6.76 -0.73 0.46
C GLN A 248 6.52 -2.20 0.10
N VAL A 249 5.28 -2.61 0.02
CA VAL A 249 4.84 -3.91 -0.47
C VAL A 249 3.75 -3.65 -1.50
N ALA A 250 3.75 -4.36 -2.62
CA ALA A 250 2.67 -4.22 -3.60
C ALA A 250 2.23 -5.56 -4.16
N ASN A 251 0.92 -5.65 -4.40
CA ASN A 251 0.25 -6.76 -5.04
C ASN A 251 -0.59 -6.27 -6.22
N LEU A 252 -0.37 -6.87 -7.39
CA LEU A 252 -1.26 -6.71 -8.53
C LEU A 252 -2.25 -7.87 -8.50
N VAL A 253 -3.53 -7.57 -8.31
CA VAL A 253 -4.56 -8.57 -8.05
C VAL A 253 -4.62 -9.59 -9.18
N ASP A 254 -4.51 -10.88 -8.84
CA ASP A 254 -4.65 -12.04 -9.75
C ASP A 254 -3.74 -12.01 -11.00
N VAL A 255 -2.63 -11.26 -10.98
CA VAL A 255 -1.65 -11.26 -12.08
C VAL A 255 -0.84 -12.55 -12.04
N THR A 256 -0.94 -13.35 -13.10
CA THR A 256 -0.31 -14.68 -13.21
C THR A 256 0.59 -14.83 -14.44
N ASP A 257 0.58 -13.87 -15.34
CA ASP A 257 1.42 -13.85 -16.54
C ASP A 257 2.88 -13.59 -16.17
N SER A 258 3.72 -14.60 -16.27
CA SER A 258 5.14 -14.52 -15.93
C SER A 258 5.94 -13.59 -16.86
N THR A 259 5.42 -13.23 -18.02
CA THR A 259 6.06 -12.24 -18.92
C THR A 259 6.03 -10.82 -18.32
N GLN A 260 5.16 -10.57 -17.33
CA GLN A 260 5.05 -9.29 -16.63
C GLN A 260 6.00 -9.20 -15.41
N TRP A 261 6.52 -10.32 -14.91
CA TRP A 261 7.35 -10.35 -13.70
C TRP A 261 8.65 -9.53 -13.80
N PRO A 262 9.38 -9.49 -14.94
CA PRO A 262 10.56 -8.64 -15.08
C PRO A 262 10.25 -7.14 -14.93
N THR A 263 9.10 -6.70 -15.45
CA THR A 263 8.64 -5.31 -15.30
C THR A 263 8.27 -4.98 -13.86
N MET A 264 7.57 -5.90 -13.17
CA MET A 264 7.27 -5.77 -11.73
C MET A 264 8.55 -5.72 -10.90
N LEU A 265 9.53 -6.59 -11.20
CA LEU A 265 10.82 -6.63 -10.52
C LEU A 265 11.58 -5.30 -10.70
N THR A 266 11.64 -4.78 -11.93
CA THR A 266 12.29 -3.50 -12.25
C THR A 266 11.63 -2.34 -11.50
N TYR A 267 10.29 -2.33 -11.44
CA TYR A 267 9.55 -1.36 -10.64
C TYR A 267 9.89 -1.47 -9.15
N GLY A 268 9.90 -2.70 -8.62
CA GLY A 268 10.24 -2.95 -7.21
C GLY A 268 11.62 -2.45 -6.83
N LEU A 269 12.63 -2.65 -7.71
CA LEU A 269 13.98 -2.12 -7.51
C LEU A 269 14.04 -0.60 -7.55
N SER A 270 13.34 0.02 -8.51
CA SER A 270 13.39 1.47 -8.70
C SER A 270 12.68 2.25 -7.60
N GLU A 271 11.60 1.71 -7.05
CA GLU A 271 10.77 2.37 -6.04
C GLU A 271 11.05 1.90 -4.60
N GLY A 272 11.94 0.92 -4.42
CA GLY A 272 12.15 0.31 -3.10
C GLY A 272 10.90 -0.43 -2.61
N CYS A 273 10.13 -1.03 -3.51
CA CYS A 273 8.87 -1.71 -3.24
C CYS A 273 9.02 -3.22 -3.42
N TYR A 274 8.57 -3.99 -2.44
CA TYR A 274 8.59 -5.45 -2.51
C TYR A 274 7.35 -5.95 -3.27
N MET A 275 7.54 -6.35 -4.52
CA MET A 275 6.46 -6.86 -5.37
C MET A 275 6.16 -8.31 -5.02
N VAL A 276 4.87 -8.66 -4.86
CA VAL A 276 4.43 -10.03 -4.57
C VAL A 276 3.50 -10.50 -5.68
N THR A 277 3.84 -11.62 -6.30
CA THR A 277 3.09 -12.24 -7.40
C THR A 277 2.95 -13.75 -7.19
N GLN A 278 2.28 -14.44 -8.10
CA GLN A 278 1.97 -15.88 -7.99
C GLN A 278 1.92 -16.58 -9.34
N GLY A 279 1.99 -17.91 -9.28
CA GLY A 279 1.68 -18.78 -10.42
C GLY A 279 0.17 -18.88 -10.70
N VAL A 280 -0.16 -19.42 -11.86
CA VAL A 280 -1.54 -19.72 -12.27
C VAL A 280 -2.18 -20.70 -11.28
N ALA A 281 -3.47 -20.54 -11.00
CA ALA A 281 -4.23 -21.42 -10.11
C ALA A 281 -4.11 -22.90 -10.54
N GLY A 282 -3.74 -23.77 -9.59
CA GLY A 282 -3.52 -25.20 -9.82
C GLY A 282 -2.19 -25.56 -10.51
N ALA A 283 -1.37 -24.57 -10.88
CA ALA A 283 -0.05 -24.88 -11.45
C ALA A 283 0.86 -25.54 -10.41
N SER A 284 1.60 -26.58 -10.86
CA SER A 284 2.60 -27.21 -10.02
C SER A 284 3.75 -26.24 -9.69
N TYR A 285 4.43 -26.46 -8.56
CA TYR A 285 5.60 -25.63 -8.23
C TYR A 285 6.71 -25.74 -9.30
N THR A 286 6.83 -26.88 -9.99
CA THR A 286 7.79 -27.07 -11.09
C THR A 286 7.46 -26.20 -12.30
N THR A 287 6.17 -26.07 -12.64
CA THR A 287 5.69 -25.17 -13.71
C THR A 287 6.01 -23.72 -13.36
N VAL A 288 5.73 -23.30 -12.14
CA VAL A 288 6.00 -21.92 -11.68
C VAL A 288 7.51 -21.65 -11.61
N ALA A 289 8.32 -22.62 -11.19
CA ALA A 289 9.79 -22.54 -11.20
C ALA A 289 10.36 -22.36 -12.62
N THR A 290 9.82 -23.10 -13.58
CA THR A 290 10.19 -22.96 -14.99
C THR A 290 9.82 -21.57 -15.52
N ALA A 291 8.60 -21.08 -15.18
CA ALA A 291 8.16 -19.75 -15.55
C ALA A 291 9.06 -18.65 -14.95
N LEU A 292 9.47 -18.79 -13.68
CA LEU A 292 10.40 -17.86 -13.01
C LEU A 292 11.77 -17.83 -13.71
N THR A 293 12.29 -19.00 -14.07
CA THR A 293 13.57 -19.13 -14.77
C THR A 293 13.47 -18.52 -16.18
N THR A 294 12.39 -18.80 -16.91
CA THR A 294 12.15 -18.26 -18.26
C THR A 294 12.01 -16.75 -18.24
N ALA A 295 11.35 -16.20 -17.21
CA ALA A 295 11.21 -14.76 -17.01
C ALA A 295 12.56 -14.08 -16.65
N GLY A 296 13.60 -14.84 -16.32
CA GLY A 296 14.92 -14.30 -15.96
C GLY A 296 14.91 -13.47 -14.65
N CYS A 297 13.95 -13.69 -13.78
CA CYS A 297 13.85 -12.94 -12.54
C CYS A 297 14.77 -13.52 -11.46
N ASP A 298 15.78 -12.74 -11.08
CA ASP A 298 16.72 -13.07 -10.00
C ASP A 298 17.08 -11.81 -9.23
N SER A 299 16.26 -11.45 -8.22
CA SER A 299 16.49 -10.28 -7.39
C SER A 299 15.65 -10.32 -6.12
N TYR A 300 16.07 -9.53 -5.14
CA TYR A 300 15.38 -9.42 -3.84
C TYR A 300 14.06 -8.63 -3.92
N ALA A 301 13.77 -7.90 -5.00
CA ALA A 301 12.61 -7.01 -5.08
C ALA A 301 11.30 -7.71 -5.47
N LEU A 302 11.34 -9.00 -5.83
CA LEU A 302 10.17 -9.77 -6.23
C LEU A 302 10.04 -11.05 -5.38
N LYS A 303 8.81 -11.37 -4.98
CA LYS A 303 8.42 -12.63 -4.37
C LYS A 303 7.42 -13.34 -5.25
N VAL A 304 7.63 -14.62 -5.50
CA VAL A 304 6.75 -15.45 -6.31
C VAL A 304 6.15 -16.57 -5.44
N MET A 305 4.82 -16.55 -5.33
CA MET A 305 4.07 -17.61 -4.67
C MET A 305 3.79 -18.75 -5.65
N SER A 306 3.65 -19.97 -5.14
CA SER A 306 3.27 -21.13 -5.95
C SER A 306 1.85 -21.00 -6.54
N GLY A 307 1.47 -21.96 -7.41
CA GLY A 307 0.12 -22.01 -7.99
C GLY A 307 -0.96 -22.60 -7.06
N ASP A 308 -0.67 -22.88 -5.80
CA ASP A 308 -1.64 -23.39 -4.82
C ASP A 308 -2.43 -22.21 -4.23
N TRP A 309 -3.59 -21.93 -4.82
CA TRP A 309 -4.43 -20.81 -4.42
C TRP A 309 -5.20 -21.11 -3.14
N VAL A 310 -5.59 -20.06 -2.41
CA VAL A 310 -6.19 -20.11 -1.07
C VAL A 310 -7.70 -19.90 -1.15
N TYR A 311 -8.47 -20.77 -0.48
CA TYR A 311 -9.91 -20.56 -0.29
C TYR A 311 -10.15 -19.59 0.87
N TRP A 312 -10.98 -18.61 0.58
CA TRP A 312 -11.39 -17.54 1.49
C TRP A 312 -12.90 -17.43 1.56
N GLN A 313 -13.44 -17.13 2.74
CA GLN A 313 -14.88 -16.93 2.92
C GLN A 313 -15.26 -15.48 2.59
N ASP A 314 -15.92 -15.29 1.47
CA ASP A 314 -16.51 -14.01 1.08
C ASP A 314 -17.86 -13.83 1.80
N GLN A 315 -17.84 -13.04 2.86
CA GLN A 315 -19.03 -12.79 3.68
C GLN A 315 -20.07 -11.91 2.96
N VAL A 316 -19.62 -11.02 2.06
CA VAL A 316 -20.50 -10.11 1.32
C VAL A 316 -21.31 -10.86 0.28
N ASN A 317 -20.67 -11.79 -0.46
CA ASN A 317 -21.33 -12.60 -1.47
C ASN A 317 -21.85 -13.95 -0.93
N GLY A 318 -21.64 -14.24 0.37
CA GLY A 318 -22.11 -15.45 1.03
C GLY A 318 -21.52 -16.76 0.51
N GLN A 319 -20.33 -16.74 -0.09
CA GLN A 319 -19.71 -17.90 -0.71
C GLN A 319 -18.21 -18.02 -0.45
N GLN A 320 -17.70 -19.24 -0.55
CA GLN A 320 -16.27 -19.49 -0.51
C GLN A 320 -15.67 -19.23 -1.89
N ARG A 321 -14.60 -18.44 -1.94
CA ARG A 321 -13.90 -18.07 -3.17
C ARG A 321 -12.44 -18.47 -3.12
N MET A 322 -11.89 -18.76 -4.29
CA MET A 322 -10.48 -19.02 -4.46
C MET A 322 -9.76 -17.71 -4.80
N ILE A 323 -8.81 -17.32 -3.98
CA ILE A 323 -8.07 -16.05 -4.05
C ILE A 323 -6.59 -16.33 -4.21
N ALA A 324 -5.90 -15.48 -4.94
CA ALA A 324 -4.47 -15.58 -5.20
C ALA A 324 -3.65 -15.53 -3.91
N PRO A 325 -2.67 -16.44 -3.71
CA PRO A 325 -1.87 -16.52 -2.50
C PRO A 325 -1.00 -15.27 -2.29
N ALA A 326 -0.65 -14.54 -3.35
CA ALA A 326 0.10 -13.30 -3.24
C ALA A 326 -0.66 -12.21 -2.47
N THR A 327 -1.99 -12.15 -2.55
CA THR A 327 -2.79 -11.20 -1.77
C THR A 327 -2.66 -11.44 -0.27
N PHE A 328 -2.72 -12.69 0.18
CA PHE A 328 -2.49 -13.07 1.59
C PHE A 328 -1.04 -12.80 2.01
N SER A 329 -0.09 -13.15 1.14
CA SER A 329 1.33 -12.95 1.39
C SER A 329 1.69 -11.47 1.53
N ALA A 330 1.25 -10.63 0.60
CA ALA A 330 1.49 -9.19 0.62
C ALA A 330 0.89 -8.53 1.87
N ALA A 331 -0.35 -8.90 2.22
CA ALA A 331 -1.02 -8.43 3.44
C ALA A 331 -0.22 -8.81 4.70
N LYS A 332 0.20 -10.09 4.79
CA LYS A 332 0.99 -10.57 5.93
C LYS A 332 2.33 -9.85 6.02
N ILE A 333 3.07 -9.73 4.91
CA ILE A 333 4.35 -9.04 4.88
C ILE A 333 4.20 -7.57 5.28
N ALA A 334 3.18 -6.87 4.79
CA ALA A 334 2.92 -5.47 5.15
C ALA A 334 2.56 -5.29 6.63
N SER A 335 1.90 -6.28 7.26
CA SER A 335 1.54 -6.25 8.68
C SER A 335 2.72 -6.51 9.63
N LEU A 336 3.85 -7.00 9.12
CA LEU A 336 5.04 -7.31 9.92
C LEU A 336 6.02 -6.13 9.95
N SER A 337 6.81 -6.05 11.02
CA SER A 337 7.98 -5.16 11.06
C SER A 337 9.01 -5.57 9.99
N PRO A 338 9.78 -4.62 9.41
CA PRO A 338 10.71 -4.91 8.30
C PRO A 338 11.78 -5.97 8.61
N ASN A 339 12.19 -6.09 9.86
CA ASN A 339 13.16 -7.10 10.32
C ASN A 339 12.57 -8.50 10.44
N GLN A 340 11.25 -8.65 10.36
CA GLN A 340 10.58 -9.94 10.46
C GLN A 340 10.40 -10.59 9.10
N ASN A 341 10.44 -11.92 9.08
CA ASN A 341 10.18 -12.74 7.91
C ASN A 341 8.78 -13.36 8.01
N ALA A 342 8.11 -13.54 6.87
CA ALA A 342 6.79 -14.17 6.82
C ALA A 342 6.82 -15.68 7.12
N LEU A 343 8.00 -16.30 7.07
CA LEU A 343 8.20 -17.73 7.37
C LEU A 343 7.51 -18.13 8.67
N ASN A 344 6.68 -19.16 8.60
CA ASN A 344 5.97 -19.76 9.73
C ASN A 344 5.06 -18.80 10.51
N LYS A 345 4.62 -17.68 9.88
CA LYS A 345 3.66 -16.76 10.49
C LYS A 345 2.23 -17.17 10.11
N PRO A 346 1.31 -17.24 11.10
CA PRO A 346 -0.07 -17.64 10.85
C PRO A 346 -0.82 -16.70 9.89
N ILE A 347 -1.60 -17.29 8.99
CA ILE A 347 -2.57 -16.62 8.12
C ILE A 347 -3.95 -17.04 8.62
N THR A 348 -4.66 -16.12 9.25
CA THR A 348 -5.87 -16.42 10.03
C THR A 348 -7.16 -16.42 9.22
N ASN A 349 -7.14 -15.81 8.05
CA ASN A 349 -8.29 -15.67 7.15
C ASN A 349 -8.31 -16.68 5.99
N ALA A 350 -7.40 -17.64 5.97
CA ALA A 350 -7.41 -18.76 5.02
C ALA A 350 -8.32 -19.90 5.54
N VAL A 351 -9.23 -20.38 4.71
CA VAL A 351 -10.10 -21.53 5.01
C VAL A 351 -9.44 -22.84 4.60
N SER A 352 -8.85 -22.88 3.41
CA SER A 352 -8.13 -24.03 2.85
C SER A 352 -7.22 -23.56 1.72
N THR A 353 -6.36 -24.46 1.20
CA THR A 353 -5.72 -24.30 -0.12
C THR A 353 -6.23 -25.35 -1.08
N GLN A 354 -5.96 -25.21 -2.38
CA GLN A 354 -6.39 -26.21 -3.37
C GLN A 354 -5.86 -27.60 -3.02
N ARG A 355 -4.58 -27.70 -2.61
CA ARG A 355 -3.96 -28.99 -2.25
C ARG A 355 -4.49 -29.54 -0.94
N ASN A 356 -4.71 -28.71 0.07
CA ASN A 356 -5.31 -29.16 1.32
C ASN A 356 -6.73 -29.68 1.12
N LEU A 357 -7.54 -28.98 0.31
CA LEU A 357 -8.89 -29.43 -0.03
C LEU A 357 -8.88 -30.77 -0.80
N ALA A 358 -7.89 -30.97 -1.69
CA ALA A 358 -7.69 -32.20 -2.44
C ALA A 358 -7.06 -33.33 -1.59
N GLN A 359 -6.85 -33.15 -0.28
CA GLN A 359 -6.17 -34.08 0.62
C GLN A 359 -4.72 -34.43 0.18
N GLN A 360 -4.03 -33.46 -0.43
CA GLN A 360 -2.67 -33.59 -0.94
C GLN A 360 -1.74 -32.52 -0.35
N PRO A 361 -1.57 -32.45 0.98
CA PRO A 361 -0.66 -31.49 1.59
C PRO A 361 0.77 -31.70 1.09
N TYR A 362 1.57 -30.63 1.09
CA TYR A 362 2.96 -30.70 0.65
C TYR A 362 3.79 -31.57 1.57
N SER A 363 4.58 -32.48 0.98
CA SER A 363 5.63 -33.22 1.66
C SER A 363 6.84 -32.33 1.97
N ILE A 364 7.67 -32.74 2.93
CA ILE A 364 8.93 -32.03 3.28
C ILE A 364 9.85 -31.94 2.06
N ALA A 365 9.90 -33.00 1.22
CA ALA A 365 10.70 -33.02 0.01
C ALA A 365 10.22 -31.97 -1.03
N GLU A 366 8.90 -31.85 -1.22
CA GLU A 366 8.33 -30.81 -2.10
C GLU A 366 8.62 -29.41 -1.57
N ILE A 367 8.51 -29.19 -0.26
CA ILE A 367 8.86 -27.91 0.36
C ILE A 367 10.34 -27.57 0.16
N GLY A 368 11.22 -28.58 0.27
CA GLY A 368 12.65 -28.45 -0.05
C GLY A 368 12.87 -28.03 -1.51
N ALA A 369 12.15 -28.66 -2.43
CA ALA A 369 12.21 -28.30 -3.86
C ALA A 369 11.66 -26.90 -4.15
N ILE A 370 10.58 -26.49 -3.49
CA ILE A 370 10.01 -25.14 -3.57
C ILE A 370 11.02 -24.10 -3.08
N ASN A 371 11.71 -24.35 -1.96
CA ASN A 371 12.76 -23.48 -1.45
C ASN A 371 13.93 -23.35 -2.44
N THR A 372 14.37 -24.47 -3.02
CA THR A 372 15.42 -24.48 -4.04
C THR A 372 15.00 -23.72 -5.30
N ALA A 373 13.72 -23.79 -5.66
CA ALA A 373 13.14 -23.05 -6.79
C ALA A 373 12.89 -21.57 -6.49
N ARG A 374 13.22 -21.07 -5.29
CA ARG A 374 13.05 -19.66 -4.88
C ARG A 374 11.58 -19.20 -4.90
N LEU A 375 10.68 -20.14 -4.60
CA LEU A 375 9.25 -19.90 -4.50
C LEU A 375 8.82 -19.93 -3.03
N ASP A 376 7.63 -19.40 -2.75
CA ASP A 376 6.98 -19.58 -1.46
C ASP A 376 5.58 -20.20 -1.60
N VAL A 377 5.09 -20.80 -0.54
CA VAL A 377 3.81 -21.48 -0.51
C VAL A 377 3.15 -21.32 0.86
N ILE A 378 1.83 -21.25 0.85
CA ILE A 378 1.00 -21.26 2.06
C ILE A 378 0.53 -22.69 2.28
N THR A 379 0.83 -23.27 3.43
CA THR A 379 0.45 -24.66 3.75
C THR A 379 -0.16 -24.80 5.14
N ASN A 380 -0.87 -25.89 5.35
CA ASN A 380 -1.28 -26.42 6.65
C ASN A 380 -1.06 -27.95 6.62
N PRO A 381 -0.37 -28.57 7.61
CA PRO A 381 0.20 -27.96 8.82
C PRO A 381 1.49 -27.17 8.56
N CYS A 382 1.78 -26.25 9.47
CA CYS A 382 3.08 -25.58 9.58
C CYS A 382 3.91 -26.17 10.73
N PRO A 383 5.25 -25.93 10.78
CA PRO A 383 6.04 -26.29 11.94
C PRO A 383 5.47 -25.68 13.22
N GLY A 384 5.13 -26.53 14.19
CA GLY A 384 4.57 -26.11 15.47
C GLY A 384 3.06 -26.16 15.58
N GLY A 385 2.29 -26.43 14.51
CA GLY A 385 0.83 -26.55 14.65
C GLY A 385 0.04 -26.72 13.35
N SER A 386 -1.28 -26.86 13.54
CA SER A 386 -2.26 -26.96 12.45
C SER A 386 -2.83 -25.58 12.14
N TYR A 387 -2.10 -24.81 11.37
CA TYR A 387 -2.52 -23.49 10.87
C TYR A 387 -1.93 -23.27 9.47
N PHE A 388 -2.52 -22.32 8.71
CA PHE A 388 -1.97 -21.89 7.43
C PHE A 388 -0.86 -20.87 7.64
N GLY A 389 0.27 -21.06 6.95
CA GLY A 389 1.41 -20.16 7.04
C GLY A 389 2.40 -20.35 5.90
N HIS A 390 3.29 -19.39 5.76
CA HIS A 390 4.38 -19.43 4.79
C HIS A 390 5.43 -20.49 5.15
N ARG A 391 5.96 -21.18 4.14
CA ARG A 391 6.96 -22.25 4.34
C ARG A 391 8.36 -21.90 3.85
N SER A 392 8.52 -20.83 3.06
CA SER A 392 9.82 -20.38 2.57
C SER A 392 10.25 -19.06 3.18
N GLY A 393 9.42 -18.04 3.12
CA GLY A 393 9.80 -16.68 3.46
C GLY A 393 10.94 -16.15 2.60
N LEU A 394 10.97 -16.53 1.31
CA LEU A 394 11.99 -16.18 0.33
C LEU A 394 11.44 -15.19 -0.69
N ASN A 395 12.34 -14.32 -1.17
CA ASN A 395 12.21 -13.61 -2.44
C ASN A 395 12.78 -14.47 -3.59
N CYS A 396 12.77 -13.96 -4.83
CA CYS A 396 13.24 -14.73 -5.98
C CYS A 396 14.75 -14.65 -6.24
N SER A 397 15.56 -14.14 -5.30
CA SER A 397 17.01 -14.08 -5.47
C SER A 397 17.66 -15.46 -5.30
N SER A 398 18.58 -15.79 -6.19
CA SER A 398 19.44 -16.98 -6.10
C SER A 398 20.54 -16.83 -5.05
N ASN A 399 20.88 -15.61 -4.65
CA ASN A 399 21.88 -15.33 -3.63
C ASN A 399 21.28 -15.54 -2.23
N SER A 400 21.74 -16.59 -1.55
CA SER A 400 21.29 -16.97 -0.21
C SER A 400 21.47 -15.88 0.86
N SER A 401 22.41 -14.96 0.66
CA SER A 401 22.66 -13.85 1.60
C SER A 401 21.59 -12.76 1.55
N VAL A 402 20.81 -12.70 0.48
CA VAL A 402 19.83 -11.63 0.22
C VAL A 402 18.41 -12.14 -0.08
N ASN A 403 18.18 -13.46 0.01
CA ASN A 403 16.93 -14.08 -0.45
C ASN A 403 15.79 -14.10 0.59
N GLY A 404 15.95 -13.49 1.76
CA GLY A 404 14.89 -13.45 2.78
C GLY A 404 13.96 -12.25 2.63
N ASP A 405 12.67 -12.41 2.99
CA ASP A 405 11.70 -11.30 3.04
C ASP A 405 12.21 -10.14 3.90
N ASN A 406 12.79 -10.46 5.07
CA ASN A 406 13.37 -9.48 5.98
C ASN A 406 14.53 -8.70 5.36
N TYR A 407 15.37 -9.35 4.52
CA TYR A 407 16.43 -8.66 3.80
C TYR A 407 15.86 -7.57 2.89
N THR A 408 14.89 -7.94 2.04
CA THR A 408 14.24 -7.00 1.12
C THR A 408 13.63 -5.81 1.88
N ARG A 409 12.87 -6.12 2.92
CA ARG A 409 12.15 -5.12 3.71
C ARG A 409 13.10 -4.16 4.44
N MET A 410 14.13 -4.69 5.10
CA MET A 410 15.13 -3.88 5.82
C MET A 410 15.94 -3.03 4.87
N THR A 411 16.39 -3.60 3.74
CA THR A 411 17.18 -2.86 2.74
C THR A 411 16.38 -1.69 2.16
N ASN A 412 15.13 -1.94 1.75
CA ASN A 412 14.25 -0.90 1.21
C ASN A 412 13.93 0.15 2.28
N PHE A 413 13.64 -0.26 3.51
CA PHE A 413 13.36 0.66 4.62
C PHE A 413 14.53 1.60 4.91
N ILE A 414 15.75 1.07 5.02
CA ILE A 414 16.94 1.88 5.28
C ILE A 414 17.21 2.80 4.09
N ALA A 415 17.18 2.29 2.86
CA ALA A 415 17.45 3.07 1.65
C ALA A 415 16.45 4.23 1.48
N LEU A 416 15.15 3.96 1.62
CA LEU A 416 14.10 4.98 1.50
C LEU A 416 14.16 6.00 2.65
N THR A 417 14.49 5.57 3.87
CA THR A 417 14.66 6.47 5.01
C THR A 417 15.84 7.42 4.79
N ILE A 418 16.97 6.90 4.32
CA ILE A 418 18.13 7.72 3.97
C ILE A 418 17.76 8.69 2.85
N ALA A 419 17.13 8.22 1.77
CA ALA A 419 16.73 9.07 0.65
C ALA A 419 15.80 10.22 1.08
N ALA A 420 14.78 9.91 1.90
CA ALA A 420 13.85 10.93 2.41
C ALA A 420 14.49 11.95 3.35
N SER A 421 15.50 11.51 4.14
CA SER A 421 16.09 12.34 5.21
C SER A 421 17.20 13.26 4.70
N PHE A 422 18.00 12.81 3.74
CA PHE A 422 19.18 13.54 3.27
C PHE A 422 18.99 14.39 2.02
N GLY A 423 17.79 14.44 1.48
CA GLY A 423 17.47 15.33 0.34
C GLY A 423 17.81 16.81 0.60
N SER A 424 17.70 17.26 1.84
CA SER A 424 18.05 18.62 2.25
C SER A 424 19.57 18.90 2.33
N THR A 425 20.42 17.89 2.19
CA THR A 425 21.88 18.03 2.10
C THR A 425 22.30 18.49 0.70
N ILE A 426 21.50 18.19 -0.31
CA ILE A 426 21.72 18.61 -1.69
C ILE A 426 21.61 20.14 -1.77
N GLY A 427 22.59 20.79 -2.41
CA GLY A 427 22.68 22.25 -2.51
C GLY A 427 23.43 22.93 -1.37
N ARG A 428 23.87 22.20 -0.33
CA ARG A 428 24.73 22.75 0.72
C ARG A 428 26.21 22.76 0.27
N LEU A 429 26.97 23.70 0.79
CA LEU A 429 28.43 23.68 0.60
C LEU A 429 29.04 22.48 1.33
N GLN A 430 29.91 21.76 0.66
CA GLN A 430 30.58 20.58 1.21
C GLN A 430 31.76 21.00 2.13
N THR A 431 31.44 21.20 3.40
CA THR A 431 32.42 21.51 4.45
C THR A 431 32.70 20.29 5.34
N PRO A 432 33.82 20.25 6.07
CA PRO A 432 34.05 19.17 7.05
C PRO A 432 32.94 19.05 8.09
N ASP A 433 32.29 20.15 8.45
CA ASP A 433 31.17 20.15 9.41
C ASP A 433 29.94 19.49 8.84
N VAL A 434 29.58 19.75 7.55
CA VAL A 434 28.46 19.10 6.87
C VAL A 434 28.69 17.60 6.74
N ARG A 435 29.93 17.15 6.46
CA ARG A 435 30.26 15.72 6.43
C ARG A 435 30.10 15.07 7.81
N ARG A 436 30.60 15.72 8.88
CA ARG A 436 30.45 15.23 10.27
C ARG A 436 28.98 15.17 10.70
N GLU A 437 28.20 16.23 10.42
CA GLU A 437 26.76 16.29 10.69
C GLU A 437 26.03 15.15 10.00
N THR A 438 26.28 14.95 8.71
CA THR A 438 25.65 13.90 7.89
C THR A 438 25.99 12.51 8.44
N LYS A 439 27.28 12.25 8.73
CA LYS A 439 27.74 10.99 9.32
C LYS A 439 27.07 10.71 10.66
N SER A 440 27.14 11.66 11.59
CA SER A 440 26.57 11.53 12.94
C SER A 440 25.05 11.29 12.89
N THR A 441 24.35 11.93 11.97
CA THR A 441 22.90 11.74 11.78
C THR A 441 22.57 10.33 11.27
N MET A 442 23.36 9.81 10.32
CA MET A 442 23.21 8.42 9.85
C MET A 442 23.52 7.40 10.96
N GLU A 443 24.62 7.60 11.69
CA GLU A 443 25.01 6.74 12.80
C GLU A 443 23.94 6.73 13.90
N SER A 444 23.38 7.89 14.26
CA SER A 444 22.29 7.99 15.24
C SER A 444 21.04 7.21 14.81
N PHE A 445 20.66 7.28 13.53
CA PHE A 445 19.55 6.49 13.00
C PHE A 445 19.83 4.99 13.08
N LEU A 446 20.99 4.54 12.61
CA LEU A 446 21.36 3.13 12.65
C LEU A 446 21.50 2.61 14.09
N GLN A 447 22.01 3.44 15.01
CA GLN A 447 22.08 3.11 16.43
C GLN A 447 20.69 2.93 17.04
N THR A 448 19.69 3.71 16.61
CA THR A 448 18.29 3.51 17.01
C THR A 448 17.77 2.14 16.56
N LEU A 449 18.10 1.70 15.32
CA LEU A 449 17.73 0.37 14.84
C LEU A 449 18.41 -0.76 15.63
N VAL A 450 19.65 -0.56 16.09
CA VAL A 450 20.33 -1.52 17.00
C VAL A 450 19.58 -1.61 18.33
N GLN A 451 19.22 -0.47 18.93
CA GLN A 451 18.49 -0.43 20.20
C GLN A 451 17.09 -1.09 20.09
N GLN A 452 16.46 -0.99 18.92
CA GLN A 452 15.18 -1.66 18.62
C GLN A 452 15.34 -3.16 18.28
N GLY A 453 16.59 -3.68 18.23
CA GLY A 453 16.86 -5.07 17.86
C GLY A 453 16.53 -5.39 16.39
N MET A 454 16.48 -4.40 15.51
CA MET A 454 16.20 -4.58 14.09
C MET A 454 17.44 -4.98 13.28
N ILE A 455 18.61 -4.52 13.71
CA ILE A 455 19.92 -4.84 13.13
C ILE A 455 20.88 -5.24 14.25
N GLY A 456 21.88 -6.08 13.91
CA GLY A 456 22.84 -6.51 14.94
C GLY A 456 23.80 -7.58 14.42
N ASP A 457 24.83 -7.85 15.22
CA ASP A 457 25.69 -9.02 15.05
C ASP A 457 25.42 -10.03 16.16
N VAL A 458 25.10 -11.28 15.76
CA VAL A 458 24.86 -12.41 16.70
C VAL A 458 26.08 -12.67 17.61
N ASN A 459 27.29 -12.36 17.12
CA ASN A 459 28.55 -12.57 17.86
C ASN A 459 29.02 -11.33 18.65
N GLY A 460 28.15 -10.30 18.78
CA GLY A 460 28.46 -9.08 19.53
C GLY A 460 29.44 -8.11 18.84
N GLY A 461 29.68 -8.31 17.54
CA GLY A 461 30.47 -7.36 16.73
C GLY A 461 29.68 -6.11 16.33
N PRO A 462 30.30 -5.16 15.60
CA PRO A 462 29.62 -3.97 15.12
C PRO A 462 28.45 -4.30 14.22
N ALA A 463 27.28 -3.70 14.48
CA ALA A 463 26.07 -3.89 13.68
C ALA A 463 26.07 -3.08 12.39
N PHE A 464 26.79 -1.97 12.34
CA PHE A 464 26.90 -1.09 11.18
C PHE A 464 28.22 -0.33 11.14
N SER A 465 28.55 0.23 9.99
CA SER A 465 29.58 1.26 9.82
C SER A 465 29.13 2.33 8.84
N VAL A 466 29.53 3.57 9.06
CA VAL A 466 29.28 4.71 8.16
C VAL A 466 30.61 5.41 7.90
N GLN A 467 31.01 5.49 6.62
CA GLN A 467 32.22 6.19 6.21
C GLN A 467 31.83 7.41 5.34
N ILE A 468 32.21 8.60 5.80
CA ILE A 468 32.15 9.87 5.06
C ILE A 468 33.41 10.65 5.43
N ASP A 469 34.50 10.37 4.75
CA ASP A 469 35.80 11.00 5.00
C ASP A 469 36.56 11.30 3.70
N ALA A 470 37.82 11.68 3.79
CA ALA A 470 38.64 11.98 2.62
C ALA A 470 38.94 10.73 1.75
N ALA A 471 38.88 9.51 2.35
CA ALA A 471 39.22 8.29 1.64
C ALA A 471 38.14 7.95 0.56
N ASN A 472 36.85 8.15 0.90
CA ASN A 472 35.77 7.94 -0.06
C ASN A 472 35.27 9.23 -0.73
N ASN A 473 35.81 10.42 -0.33
CA ASN A 473 35.53 11.72 -0.95
C ASN A 473 36.84 12.43 -1.34
N PRO A 474 37.61 11.93 -2.30
CA PRO A 474 38.84 12.59 -2.76
C PRO A 474 38.51 13.93 -3.44
N ASP A 475 39.47 14.89 -3.39
CA ASP A 475 39.29 16.27 -3.85
C ASP A 475 38.76 16.36 -5.31
N ALA A 476 39.17 15.45 -6.17
CA ALA A 476 38.70 15.42 -7.56
C ALA A 476 37.19 15.16 -7.68
N ARG A 477 36.60 14.34 -6.80
CA ARG A 477 35.14 14.09 -6.77
C ARG A 477 34.40 15.23 -6.07
N VAL A 478 35.00 15.77 -5.02
CA VAL A 478 34.47 16.93 -4.30
C VAL A 478 34.36 18.16 -5.20
N ALA A 479 35.36 18.39 -6.04
CA ALA A 479 35.36 19.48 -7.04
C ALA A 479 34.22 19.35 -8.07
N LEU A 480 33.74 18.12 -8.32
CA LEU A 480 32.59 17.84 -9.19
C LEU A 480 31.24 17.88 -8.44
N GLY A 481 31.24 18.23 -7.15
CA GLY A 481 30.03 18.32 -6.34
C GLY A 481 29.53 16.99 -5.75
N TYR A 482 30.32 15.91 -5.76
CA TYR A 482 29.93 14.62 -5.18
C TYR A 482 30.26 14.56 -3.68
N MET A 483 29.33 14.07 -2.90
CA MET A 483 29.55 13.61 -1.51
C MET A 483 29.08 12.15 -1.42
N GLN A 484 30.01 11.24 -1.11
CA GLN A 484 29.74 9.81 -0.98
C GLN A 484 29.70 9.41 0.49
N ALA A 485 28.69 8.64 0.85
CA ALA A 485 28.57 7.94 2.12
C ALA A 485 28.55 6.42 1.87
N ASP A 486 29.46 5.68 2.48
CA ASP A 486 29.46 4.23 2.43
C ASP A 486 28.88 3.70 3.75
N VAL A 487 27.72 3.04 3.63
CA VAL A 487 26.95 2.52 4.77
C VAL A 487 26.92 1.00 4.68
N GLN A 488 27.42 0.34 5.71
CA GLN A 488 27.37 -1.11 5.85
C GLN A 488 26.49 -1.46 7.05
N VAL A 489 25.57 -2.40 6.88
CA VAL A 489 24.62 -2.82 7.92
C VAL A 489 24.54 -4.33 7.98
N LYS A 490 24.58 -4.90 9.17
CA LYS A 490 24.47 -6.33 9.41
C LYS A 490 23.08 -6.65 9.93
N TYR A 491 22.33 -7.48 9.18
CA TYR A 491 21.00 -7.93 9.57
C TYR A 491 21.09 -9.22 10.39
N LEU A 492 20.18 -9.34 11.35
CA LEU A 492 20.03 -10.57 12.11
C LEU A 492 19.43 -11.67 11.22
N SER A 493 19.99 -12.88 11.29
CA SER A 493 19.54 -14.03 10.52
C SER A 493 18.24 -14.60 11.09
N VAL A 494 17.34 -15.02 10.21
CA VAL A 494 16.13 -15.76 10.58
C VAL A 494 16.48 -17.23 10.78
N ILE A 495 16.02 -17.82 11.88
CA ILE A 495 16.18 -19.26 12.13
C ILE A 495 15.29 -20.02 11.15
N ARG A 496 15.89 -20.76 10.21
CA ARG A 496 15.20 -21.60 9.23
C ARG A 496 15.21 -23.07 9.62
N TYR A 497 16.29 -23.52 10.27
CA TYR A 497 16.50 -24.90 10.67
C TYR A 497 16.86 -24.94 12.15
N PHE A 498 16.07 -25.66 12.92
CA PHE A 498 16.34 -25.94 14.33
C PHE A 498 16.65 -27.42 14.49
N LEU A 499 17.90 -27.74 14.79
CA LEU A 499 18.37 -29.11 14.97
C LEU A 499 18.46 -29.44 16.46
N VAL A 500 17.83 -30.53 16.84
CA VAL A 500 17.89 -31.09 18.19
C VAL A 500 18.49 -32.48 18.11
N ASN A 501 19.65 -32.67 18.73
CA ASN A 501 20.23 -33.99 18.94
C ASN A 501 19.67 -34.54 20.23
N LEU A 502 18.79 -35.51 20.13
CA LEU A 502 18.20 -36.19 21.29
C LEU A 502 18.92 -37.55 21.50
N GLU A 503 19.60 -37.69 22.60
CA GLU A 503 20.11 -38.96 23.08
C GLU A 503 19.21 -39.44 24.22
N ALA A 504 18.55 -40.59 24.02
CA ALA A 504 17.62 -41.16 24.99
C ALA A 504 17.80 -42.66 25.07
N GLY A 505 17.89 -43.20 26.27
CA GLY A 505 18.04 -44.63 26.51
C GLY A 505 18.41 -44.92 27.96
N GLN A 506 18.36 -46.22 28.35
CA GLN A 506 18.68 -46.62 29.73
C GLN A 506 20.16 -46.48 30.08
N SER A 507 21.04 -46.39 29.09
CA SER A 507 22.51 -46.28 29.21
C SER A 507 23.05 -44.86 28.96
N VAL A 508 22.16 -43.88 28.82
CA VAL A 508 22.57 -42.48 28.56
C VAL A 508 23.21 -41.88 29.81
N SER A 509 24.45 -41.44 29.67
CA SER A 509 25.14 -40.70 30.73
C SER A 509 24.80 -39.23 30.67
N ILE A 510 24.09 -38.73 31.70
CA ILE A 510 23.68 -37.32 31.81
C ILE A 510 24.87 -36.52 32.37
N VAL A 511 25.49 -35.71 31.54
CA VAL A 511 26.48 -34.72 31.96
C VAL A 511 25.77 -33.39 32.22
N ALA A 512 25.62 -33.02 33.50
CA ALA A 512 25.07 -31.69 33.85
C ALA A 512 26.10 -30.61 33.45
N SER A 513 25.81 -29.84 32.41
CA SER A 513 26.62 -28.66 32.12
C SER A 513 26.25 -27.56 33.13
N ALA A 514 27.20 -27.21 34.00
CA ALA A 514 27.05 -26.04 34.85
C ALA A 514 27.06 -24.80 33.96
N THR A 515 25.94 -24.14 33.82
CA THR A 515 25.87 -22.80 33.21
C THR A 515 26.53 -21.82 34.15
N PRO A 516 27.56 -21.09 33.76
CA PRO A 516 28.07 -20.01 34.59
C PRO A 516 26.96 -18.97 34.79
N ARG A 517 26.55 -18.75 36.02
CA ARG A 517 25.71 -17.59 36.34
C ARG A 517 26.59 -16.33 36.14
N SER A 518 26.31 -15.56 35.10
CA SER A 518 26.81 -14.19 34.92
C SER A 518 25.93 -13.22 35.68
#